data_4356656de399c8b1e72f688f58952f05
#
_entry.id   4356656de399c8b1e72f688f58952f05
#
_cell.length_a   1.000
_cell.length_b   1.000
_cell.length_c   1.000
_cell.angle_alpha   90.00
_cell.angle_beta   90.00
_cell.angle_gamma   90.00
#
_symmetry.space_group_name_H-M   'P 1'
#
loop_
_entity.id
_entity.type
_entity.pdbx_description
1 polymer ?
#
loop_
_entity_poly.entity_id
_entity_poly.type
_entity_poly.pdbx_seq_one_letter_code
_entity_poly.pdbx_strand_id
1 'polypeptide(L)' 'MKNIRILSRNSSLAKIQAHLVADEIKKKFPDMIVTHSYRDTK' A
#
# COMPACT_ATOMS: atom_id res chain seq x y z
N MET A 1 13.02 -8.61 9.38
CA MET A 1 12.08 -7.52 9.12
C MET A 1 12.09 -7.11 7.67
N LYS A 2 10.94 -7.05 7.09
CA LYS A 2 10.82 -6.70 5.68
C LYS A 2 9.95 -5.46 5.52
N ASN A 3 10.36 -4.61 4.61
CA ASN A 3 9.62 -3.40 4.30
C ASN A 3 9.13 -3.46 2.88
N ILE A 4 7.90 -3.04 2.68
CA ILE A 4 7.35 -2.92 1.34
C ILE A 4 6.73 -1.54 1.20
N ARG A 5 6.97 -0.92 0.07
CA ARG A 5 6.39 0.38 -0.22
C ARG A 5 5.40 0.24 -1.35
N ILE A 6 4.19 0.68 -1.11
CA ILE A 6 3.14 0.67 -2.12
C ILE A 6 3.02 2.07 -2.68
N LEU A 7 3.30 2.20 -3.96
CA LEU A 7 3.19 3.48 -4.65
C LEU A 7 1.91 3.48 -5.45
N SER A 8 1.06 4.44 -5.19
CA SER A 8 -0.21 4.53 -5.88
C SER A 8 -0.50 5.97 -6.26
N ARG A 9 -1.48 6.13 -7.13
CA ARG A 9 -1.92 7.46 -7.54
C ARG A 9 -2.76 8.08 -6.44
N ASN A 10 -2.80 9.40 -6.44
CA ASN A 10 -3.59 10.12 -5.46
C ASN A 10 -5.04 10.21 -5.94
N SER A 11 -5.71 9.09 -5.99
CA SER A 11 -7.12 9.03 -6.35
C SER A 11 -7.83 8.10 -5.38
N SER A 12 -9.14 8.29 -5.26
CA SER A 12 -9.93 7.49 -4.31
C SER A 12 -9.84 6.01 -4.61
N LEU A 13 -9.99 5.66 -5.87
CA LEU A 13 -9.98 4.26 -6.26
C LEU A 13 -8.61 3.64 -6.02
N ALA A 14 -7.55 4.36 -6.37
CA ALA A 14 -6.21 3.84 -6.17
C ALA A 14 -5.91 3.65 -4.70
N LYS A 15 -6.40 4.56 -3.85
CA LYS A 15 -6.19 4.43 -2.42
C LYS A 15 -6.89 3.19 -1.86
N ILE A 16 -8.11 2.97 -2.29
CA ILE A 16 -8.86 1.81 -1.84
C ILE A 16 -8.14 0.52 -2.24
N GLN A 17 -7.69 0.45 -3.48
CA GLN A 17 -7.00 -0.73 -3.95
C GLN A 17 -5.68 -0.94 -3.24
N ALA A 18 -4.95 0.13 -2.97
CA ALA A 18 -3.70 0.02 -2.24
C ALA A 18 -3.93 -0.51 -0.83
N HIS A 19 -5.01 -0.08 -0.19
CA HIS A 19 -5.34 -0.58 1.14
C HIS A 19 -5.71 -2.05 1.13
N LEU A 20 -6.42 -2.49 0.11
CA LEU A 20 -6.77 -3.90 -0.01
C LEU A 20 -5.52 -4.76 -0.16
N VAL A 21 -4.59 -4.31 -0.98
CA VAL A 21 -3.34 -5.03 -1.17
C VAL A 21 -2.53 -5.07 0.13
N ALA A 22 -2.47 -3.95 0.82
CA ALA A 22 -1.74 -3.89 2.09
C ALA A 22 -2.36 -4.83 3.12
N ASP A 23 -3.68 -4.89 3.16
CA ASP A 23 -4.37 -5.76 4.09
C ASP A 23 -4.04 -7.22 3.83
N GLU A 24 -4.01 -7.60 2.56
CA GLU A 24 -3.65 -8.97 2.18
C GLU A 24 -2.22 -9.30 2.59
N ILE A 25 -1.31 -8.38 2.36
CA ILE A 25 0.08 -8.59 2.70
C ILE A 25 0.23 -8.76 4.20
N LYS A 26 -0.46 -7.94 4.97
CA LYS A 26 -0.37 -8.02 6.42
C LYS A 26 -0.95 -9.31 6.96
N LYS A 27 -1.95 -9.84 6.30
CA LYS A 27 -2.53 -11.12 6.69
C LYS A 27 -1.54 -12.25 6.52
N LYS A 28 -0.82 -12.24 5.40
CA LYS A 28 0.14 -13.30 5.10
C LYS A 28 1.46 -13.10 5.82
N PHE A 29 1.85 -11.86 6.00
CA PHE A 29 3.12 -11.52 6.61
C PHE A 29 2.91 -10.47 7.69
N PRO A 30 2.51 -10.89 8.88
CA PRO A 30 2.21 -9.93 9.96
C PRO A 30 3.43 -9.11 10.40
N ASP A 31 4.62 -9.60 10.12
CA ASP A 31 5.84 -8.87 10.46
C ASP A 31 6.24 -7.84 9.41
N MET A 32 5.50 -7.79 8.32
CA MET A 32 5.83 -6.89 7.24
C MET A 32 5.43 -5.47 7.57
N ILE A 33 6.33 -4.54 7.30
CA ILE A 33 6.02 -3.12 7.42
C ILE A 33 5.59 -2.59 6.08
N VAL A 34 4.37 -2.07 6.02
CA VAL A 34 3.81 -1.56 4.77
C VAL A 34 3.77 -0.05 4.83
N THR A 35 4.39 0.57 3.85
CA THR A 35 4.43 2.02 3.74
C THR A 35 3.68 2.43 2.49
N HIS A 36 2.77 3.38 2.63
CA HIS A 36 2.00 3.90 1.51
C HIS A 36 2.59 5.22 1.03
N SER A 37 2.79 5.30 -0.27
CA SER A 37 3.24 6.53 -0.90
C SER A 37 2.26 6.89 -2.00
N TYR A 38 1.88 8.16 -2.05
CA TYR A 38 0.94 8.62 -3.05
C TYR A 38 1.65 9.62 -3.95
N ARG A 39 1.44 9.43 -5.23
CA ARG A 39 2.06 10.30 -6.21
C ARG A 39 0.98 11.15 -6.88
N ASP A 40 1.23 12.43 -6.88
CA ASP A 40 0.32 13.36 -7.51
C ASP A 40 0.84 13.66 -8.90
N THR A 41 0.12 13.20 -9.90
CA THR A 41 0.51 13.44 -11.29
C THR A 41 -0.32 14.57 -11.87
N LYS A 42 0.34 15.53 -12.36
CA LYS A 42 -0.36 16.62 -13.04
C LYS A 42 -0.36 16.45 -14.52
#